data_c958828f493f9e0eb9deb71108de8c93
#
_entry.id   c958828f493f9e0eb9deb71108de8c93
#
_cell.length_a   1.000
_cell.length_b   1.000
_cell.length_c   1.000
_cell.angle_alpha   90.00
_cell.angle_beta   90.00
_cell.angle_gamma   90.00
#
_symmetry.space_group_name_H-M   'P 1'
#
loop_
_entity.id
_entity.type
_entity.pdbx_description
1 polymer ?
#
loop_
_entity_poly.entity_id
_entity_poly.type
_entity_poly.pdbx_seq_one_letter_code
_entity_poly.pdbx_strand_id
1 'polypeptide(L)'
;LFSKDWDNGWRVQLNAAASDLGIKKEACIELRVFTEDVEFWLKEMHNITLQTLVERIMSKMKFISRALASSDATFQIQCLKTYYNFLKEETSRNPYLSLKDFLNKLDLLQANNLGLKLNKIIHGIDGVNLMTVHGSKGLEFDYVFVLGCTENKWEKDKTALPFKLNMLLPGEPAKALEEESRRLFYVS
;
A
#
# COMPACT_ATOMS: atom_id res chain seq x y z
N LEU A 1 21.03 1.68 17.86
CA LEU A 1 21.25 2.43 19.12
C LEU A 1 20.04 2.38 20.08
N PHE A 2 19.08 1.48 19.88
CA PHE A 2 17.98 1.25 20.80
C PHE A 2 18.16 -0.15 21.40
N SER A 3 18.80 -0.20 22.57
CA SER A 3 18.99 -1.43 23.33
C SER A 3 17.70 -1.84 24.04
N LYS A 4 17.62 -3.12 24.37
CA LYS A 4 16.49 -3.92 24.83
C LYS A 4 15.73 -3.47 26.09
N ASP A 5 16.01 -2.32 26.69
CA ASP A 5 15.38 -1.84 27.92
C ASP A 5 14.25 -0.83 27.62
N TRP A 6 13.18 -1.33 27.02
CA TRP A 6 12.00 -0.53 26.70
C TRP A 6 11.10 -0.21 27.91
N ASP A 7 11.38 -0.79 29.08
CA ASP A 7 10.38 -0.85 30.16
C ASP A 7 10.18 0.40 31.00
N ASN A 8 11.04 1.43 30.96
CA ASN A 8 10.74 2.75 31.60
C ASN A 8 11.76 3.86 31.25
N GLY A 9 12.79 3.54 30.48
CA GLY A 9 13.92 4.46 30.24
C GLY A 9 13.77 5.38 29.05
N TRP A 10 12.92 5.06 28.07
CA TRP A 10 12.85 5.79 26.80
C TRP A 10 12.39 7.25 26.95
N ARG A 11 11.45 7.54 27.88
CA ARG A 11 11.02 8.92 28.18
C ARG A 11 12.13 9.75 28.78
N VAL A 12 12.83 9.17 29.75
CA VAL A 12 13.95 9.83 30.43
C VAL A 12 15.05 10.11 29.42
N GLN A 13 15.37 9.13 28.56
CA GLN A 13 16.36 9.27 27.50
C GLN A 13 15.96 10.31 26.44
N LEU A 14 14.68 10.34 26.01
CA LEU A 14 14.17 11.33 25.08
C LEU A 14 14.18 12.74 25.64
N ASN A 15 13.77 12.91 26.90
CA ASN A 15 13.79 14.21 27.59
C ASN A 15 15.22 14.68 27.88
N ALA A 16 16.14 13.78 28.24
CA ALA A 16 17.55 14.09 28.44
C ALA A 16 18.20 14.47 27.09
N ALA A 17 17.98 13.70 26.03
CA ALA A 17 18.49 14.00 24.69
C ALA A 17 17.95 15.34 24.16
N ALA A 18 16.70 15.68 24.45
CA ALA A 18 16.11 16.96 24.07
C ALA A 18 16.79 18.15 24.80
N SER A 19 17.18 17.96 26.06
CA SER A 19 17.91 18.97 26.83
C SER A 19 19.35 19.12 26.35
N ASP A 20 20.02 18.02 26.05
CA ASP A 20 21.43 18.00 25.61
C ASP A 20 21.62 18.55 24.18
N LEU A 21 20.62 18.40 23.31
CA LEU A 21 20.65 18.85 21.90
C LEU A 21 20.29 20.33 21.74
N GLY A 22 20.01 21.09 22.83
CA GLY A 22 19.64 22.51 22.77
C GLY A 22 18.35 22.78 22.00
N ILE A 23 17.41 21.82 22.02
CA ILE A 23 16.12 21.91 21.33
C ILE A 23 15.30 23.05 21.93
N LYS A 24 14.64 23.83 21.08
CA LYS A 24 13.76 24.95 21.49
C LYS A 24 12.69 24.44 22.46
N LYS A 25 12.38 25.27 23.49
CA LYS A 25 11.39 24.93 24.54
C LYS A 25 10.03 24.49 23.99
N GLU A 26 9.60 25.06 22.86
CA GLU A 26 8.34 24.70 22.17
C GLU A 26 8.38 23.25 21.67
N ALA A 27 9.48 22.84 21.03
CA ALA A 27 9.65 21.46 20.56
C ALA A 27 9.75 20.45 21.72
N CYS A 28 10.29 20.85 22.87
CA CYS A 28 10.28 20.02 24.08
C CYS A 28 8.86 19.80 24.62
N ILE A 29 7.99 20.81 24.53
CA ILE A 29 6.57 20.68 24.93
C ILE A 29 5.85 19.71 23.99
N GLU A 30 6.04 19.86 22.67
CA GLU A 30 5.45 18.94 21.68
C GLU A 30 5.93 17.50 21.88
N LEU A 31 7.21 17.31 22.15
CA LEU A 31 7.77 15.99 22.44
C LEU A 31 7.16 15.37 23.70
N ARG A 32 6.95 16.16 24.75
CA ARG A 32 6.30 15.70 25.96
C ARG A 32 4.86 15.27 25.72
N VAL A 33 4.08 16.08 25.00
CA VAL A 33 2.70 15.73 24.59
C VAL A 33 2.70 14.43 23.77
N PHE A 34 3.63 14.29 22.83
CA PHE A 34 3.76 13.08 22.04
C PHE A 34 4.06 11.84 22.91
N THR A 35 4.95 11.97 23.90
CA THR A 35 5.27 10.86 24.82
C THR A 35 4.08 10.45 25.68
N GLU A 36 3.28 11.41 26.13
CA GLU A 36 2.04 11.15 26.88
C GLU A 36 1.00 10.44 26.01
N ASP A 37 0.85 10.85 24.74
CA ASP A 37 -0.02 10.19 23.76
C ASP A 37 0.41 8.74 23.48
N VAL A 38 1.70 8.49 23.29
CA VAL A 38 2.23 7.13 23.07
C VAL A 38 1.92 6.21 24.25
N GLU A 39 2.09 6.70 25.48
CA GLU A 39 1.77 5.89 26.66
C GLU A 39 0.29 5.62 26.81
N PHE A 40 -0.53 6.60 26.48
CA PHE A 40 -1.97 6.39 26.45
C PHE A 40 -2.32 5.26 25.46
N TRP A 41 -1.75 5.28 24.25
CA TRP A 41 -1.98 4.25 23.26
C TRP A 41 -1.45 2.87 23.67
N LEU A 42 -0.28 2.82 24.33
CA LEU A 42 0.29 1.58 24.86
C LEU A 42 -0.61 0.95 25.95
N LYS A 43 -1.29 1.75 26.76
CA LYS A 43 -2.26 1.26 27.73
C LYS A 43 -3.56 0.79 27.08
N GLU A 44 -4.02 1.54 26.06
CA GLU A 44 -5.27 1.23 25.36
C GLU A 44 -5.16 0.05 24.39
N MET A 45 -3.97 -0.26 23.85
CA MET A 45 -3.79 -1.31 22.85
C MET A 45 -4.28 -2.70 23.27
N HIS A 46 -4.43 -2.92 24.57
CA HIS A 46 -4.97 -4.19 25.11
C HIS A 46 -6.49 -4.21 25.19
N ASN A 47 -7.15 -3.05 25.12
CA ASN A 47 -8.59 -2.90 25.33
C ASN A 47 -9.37 -2.61 24.05
N ILE A 48 -8.68 -2.28 22.96
CA ILE A 48 -9.29 -1.90 21.68
C ILE A 48 -8.72 -2.73 20.54
N THR A 49 -9.47 -2.79 19.44
CA THR A 49 -8.99 -3.47 18.23
C THR A 49 -7.81 -2.72 17.61
N LEU A 50 -6.94 -3.44 16.92
CA LEU A 50 -5.81 -2.84 16.21
C LEU A 50 -6.26 -1.75 15.22
N GLN A 51 -7.37 -1.99 14.52
CA GLN A 51 -7.94 -1.01 13.60
C GLN A 51 -8.31 0.29 14.33
N THR A 52 -9.04 0.21 15.44
CA THR A 52 -9.41 1.38 16.25
C THR A 52 -8.20 2.11 16.81
N LEU A 53 -7.17 1.38 17.23
CA LEU A 53 -5.92 1.98 17.70
C LEU A 53 -5.25 2.81 16.59
N VAL A 54 -5.09 2.24 15.39
CA VAL A 54 -4.48 2.93 14.26
C VAL A 54 -5.31 4.14 13.82
N GLU A 55 -6.63 4.04 13.79
CA GLU A 55 -7.52 5.17 13.48
C GLU A 55 -7.34 6.33 14.47
N ARG A 56 -7.24 6.04 15.77
CA ARG A 56 -6.99 7.06 16.81
C ARG A 56 -5.64 7.72 16.63
N ILE A 57 -4.58 6.93 16.37
CA ILE A 57 -3.23 7.44 16.09
C ILE A 57 -3.25 8.36 14.86
N MET A 58 -3.84 7.90 13.75
CA MET A 58 -3.92 8.67 12.51
C MET A 58 -4.67 9.99 12.69
N SER A 59 -5.76 9.98 13.44
CA SER A 59 -6.57 11.16 13.75
C SER A 59 -5.80 12.14 14.64
N LYS A 60 -5.22 11.68 15.74
CA LYS A 60 -4.46 12.51 16.68
C LYS A 60 -3.23 13.15 16.04
N MET A 61 -2.50 12.39 15.25
CA MET A 61 -1.32 12.84 14.51
C MET A 61 -1.65 13.65 13.27
N LYS A 62 -2.94 13.83 12.96
CA LYS A 62 -3.44 14.60 11.80
C LYS A 62 -2.82 14.16 10.46
N PHE A 63 -2.63 12.85 10.25
CA PHE A 63 -1.99 12.32 9.04
C PHE A 63 -2.69 12.78 7.76
N ILE A 64 -4.02 12.77 7.73
CA ILE A 64 -4.80 13.19 6.55
C ILE A 64 -4.60 14.68 6.28
N SER A 65 -4.69 15.54 7.29
CA SER A 65 -4.49 16.98 7.12
C SER A 65 -3.08 17.31 6.66
N ARG A 66 -2.07 16.59 7.16
CA ARG A 66 -0.68 16.76 6.73
C ARG A 66 -0.46 16.28 5.31
N ALA A 67 -1.06 15.16 4.92
CA ALA A 67 -1.00 14.65 3.56
C ALA A 67 -1.65 15.62 2.57
N LEU A 68 -2.81 16.21 2.91
CA LEU A 68 -3.49 17.19 2.07
C LEU A 68 -2.71 18.51 1.92
N ALA A 69 -1.91 18.89 2.92
CA ALA A 69 -1.07 20.07 2.87
C ALA A 69 0.27 19.88 2.12
N SER A 70 0.57 18.65 1.71
CA SER A 70 1.80 18.32 0.97
C SER A 70 1.69 18.68 -0.52
N SER A 71 2.82 18.95 -1.18
CA SER A 71 2.92 19.09 -2.63
C SER A 71 2.43 17.84 -3.38
N ASP A 72 2.61 16.66 -2.79
CA ASP A 72 2.23 15.36 -3.36
C ASP A 72 0.99 14.76 -2.67
N ALA A 73 0.00 15.61 -2.36
CA ALA A 73 -1.19 15.22 -1.60
C ALA A 73 -1.86 13.95 -2.13
N THR A 74 -2.05 13.84 -3.45
CA THR A 74 -2.67 12.68 -4.09
C THR A 74 -1.90 11.39 -3.80
N PHE A 75 -0.59 11.40 -3.94
CA PHE A 75 0.26 10.25 -3.67
C PHE A 75 0.23 9.85 -2.19
N GLN A 76 0.34 10.84 -1.29
CA GLN A 76 0.31 10.57 0.16
C GLN A 76 -1.04 10.01 0.62
N ILE A 77 -2.14 10.52 0.11
CA ILE A 77 -3.48 9.97 0.39
C ILE A 77 -3.61 8.55 -0.16
N GLN A 78 -3.07 8.26 -1.33
CA GLN A 78 -3.05 6.89 -1.87
C GLN A 78 -2.24 5.94 -0.99
N CYS A 79 -1.08 6.38 -0.49
CA CYS A 79 -0.27 5.60 0.46
C CYS A 79 -1.05 5.31 1.75
N LEU A 80 -1.67 6.33 2.35
CA LEU A 80 -2.48 6.15 3.56
C LEU A 80 -3.66 5.20 3.33
N LYS A 81 -4.36 5.35 2.21
CA LYS A 81 -5.45 4.46 1.82
C LYS A 81 -4.97 3.02 1.63
N THR A 82 -3.85 2.82 0.95
CA THR A 82 -3.27 1.48 0.72
C THR A 82 -2.89 0.81 2.04
N TYR A 83 -2.23 1.55 2.93
CA TYR A 83 -1.86 1.07 4.26
C TYR A 83 -3.09 0.70 5.08
N TYR A 84 -4.11 1.57 5.10
CA TYR A 84 -5.34 1.32 5.85
C TYR A 84 -6.13 0.13 5.31
N ASN A 85 -6.20 -0.03 3.99
CA ASN A 85 -6.83 -1.19 3.37
C ASN A 85 -6.09 -2.49 3.72
N PHE A 86 -4.75 -2.47 3.69
CA PHE A 86 -3.95 -3.61 4.13
C PHE A 86 -4.23 -3.98 5.59
N LEU A 87 -4.25 -2.99 6.50
CA LEU A 87 -4.62 -3.20 7.90
C LEU A 87 -6.01 -3.83 8.02
N LYS A 88 -6.99 -3.30 7.29
CA LYS A 88 -8.37 -3.79 7.30
C LYS A 88 -8.47 -5.24 6.81
N GLU A 89 -7.75 -5.60 5.76
CA GLU A 89 -7.69 -6.97 5.26
C GLU A 89 -7.09 -7.92 6.28
N GLU A 90 -5.99 -7.52 6.92
CA GLU A 90 -5.31 -8.34 7.91
C GLU A 90 -6.16 -8.53 9.17
N THR A 91 -6.81 -7.48 9.65
CA THR A 91 -7.73 -7.57 10.81
C THR A 91 -9.01 -8.34 10.48
N SER A 92 -9.47 -8.32 9.23
CA SER A 92 -10.59 -9.15 8.79
C SER A 92 -10.24 -10.64 8.74
N ARG A 93 -8.99 -10.98 8.39
CA ARG A 93 -8.49 -12.37 8.40
C ARG A 93 -8.25 -12.88 9.83
N ASN A 94 -7.76 -12.00 10.70
CA ASN A 94 -7.51 -12.29 12.10
C ASN A 94 -8.00 -11.16 13.00
N PRO A 95 -9.23 -11.24 13.55
CA PRO A 95 -9.80 -10.21 14.43
C PRO A 95 -8.99 -9.98 15.73
N TYR A 96 -8.19 -10.96 16.14
CA TYR A 96 -7.34 -10.91 17.34
C TYR A 96 -5.89 -10.54 17.02
N LEU A 97 -5.62 -9.98 15.84
CA LEU A 97 -4.28 -9.57 15.42
C LEU A 97 -3.71 -8.54 16.41
N SER A 98 -2.60 -8.87 17.05
CA SER A 98 -1.93 -7.95 17.95
C SER A 98 -1.11 -6.90 17.16
N LEU A 99 -0.83 -5.76 17.78
CA LEU A 99 0.07 -4.75 17.21
C LEU A 99 1.45 -5.34 16.91
N LYS A 100 1.97 -6.18 17.79
CA LYS A 100 3.27 -6.85 17.64
C LYS A 100 3.30 -7.75 16.40
N ASP A 101 2.26 -8.56 16.21
CA ASP A 101 2.20 -9.48 15.07
C ASP A 101 2.05 -8.71 13.75
N PHE A 102 1.29 -7.62 13.77
CA PHE A 102 1.16 -6.76 12.62
C PHE A 102 2.49 -6.08 12.24
N LEU A 103 3.24 -5.56 13.21
CA LEU A 103 4.57 -4.98 12.99
C LEU A 103 5.56 -6.04 12.46
N ASN A 104 5.59 -7.24 13.06
CA ASN A 104 6.42 -8.34 12.55
C ASN A 104 6.10 -8.67 11.09
N LYS A 105 4.83 -8.59 10.69
CA LYS A 105 4.42 -8.81 9.31
C LYS A 105 4.92 -7.72 8.37
N LEU A 106 4.87 -6.45 8.79
CA LEU A 106 5.46 -5.34 8.03
C LEU A 106 6.97 -5.51 7.87
N ASP A 107 7.68 -5.91 8.93
CA ASP A 107 9.11 -6.17 8.90
C ASP A 107 9.45 -7.31 7.92
N LEU A 108 8.64 -8.38 7.89
CA LEU A 108 8.79 -9.47 6.92
C LEU A 108 8.58 -9.01 5.47
N LEU A 109 7.59 -8.16 5.22
CA LEU A 109 7.37 -7.57 3.89
C LEU A 109 8.58 -6.75 3.46
N GLN A 110 9.11 -5.92 4.36
CA GLN A 110 10.28 -5.10 4.11
C GLN A 110 11.54 -5.94 3.86
N ALA A 111 11.79 -6.95 4.69
CA ALA A 111 12.95 -7.86 4.55
C ALA A 111 12.96 -8.63 3.23
N ASN A 112 11.78 -8.93 2.68
CA ASN A 112 11.61 -9.63 1.41
C ASN A 112 11.44 -8.66 0.21
N ASN A 113 11.62 -7.35 0.39
CA ASN A 113 11.38 -6.33 -0.63
C ASN A 113 9.97 -6.39 -1.26
N LEU A 114 8.98 -6.84 -0.48
CA LEU A 114 7.59 -6.90 -0.89
C LEU A 114 6.91 -5.58 -0.52
N GLY A 115 6.76 -4.69 -1.50
CA GLY A 115 5.99 -3.45 -1.33
C GLY A 115 4.49 -3.68 -1.36
N LEU A 116 3.74 -2.88 -0.60
CA LEU A 116 2.30 -2.81 -0.77
C LEU A 116 1.97 -2.20 -2.13
N LYS A 117 1.18 -2.89 -2.95
CA LYS A 117 0.75 -2.35 -4.23
C LYS A 117 -0.17 -1.15 -4.00
N LEU A 118 0.25 0.02 -4.46
CA LEU A 118 -0.59 1.20 -4.43
C LEU A 118 -1.88 0.94 -5.21
N ASN A 119 -3.01 1.11 -4.54
CA ASN A 119 -4.29 1.16 -5.22
C ASN A 119 -4.36 2.47 -6.01
N LYS A 120 -3.94 2.42 -7.27
CA LYS A 120 -4.08 3.57 -8.16
C LYS A 120 -5.56 3.90 -8.25
N ILE A 121 -5.94 5.08 -7.78
CA ILE A 121 -7.25 5.65 -8.09
C ILE A 121 -7.14 6.07 -9.56
N ILE A 122 -7.70 5.24 -10.45
CA ILE A 122 -7.69 5.45 -11.91
C ILE A 122 -8.75 6.51 -12.29
N HIS A 123 -8.98 7.48 -11.46
CA HIS A 123 -9.91 8.57 -11.76
C HIS A 123 -9.18 9.90 -11.71
N GLY A 124 -8.26 10.10 -12.65
CA GLY A 124 -7.87 11.44 -13.06
C GLY A 124 -8.98 11.96 -13.98
N ILE A 125 -9.80 12.86 -13.48
CA ILE A 125 -10.90 13.49 -14.22
C ILE A 125 -10.38 14.27 -15.47
N ASP A 126 -9.07 14.59 -15.53
CA ASP A 126 -8.43 15.35 -16.61
C ASP A 126 -7.04 14.77 -16.98
N GLY A 127 -6.89 13.48 -17.12
CA GLY A 127 -5.59 12.87 -17.41
C GLY A 127 -5.67 11.80 -18.51
N VAL A 128 -4.53 11.56 -19.19
CA VAL A 128 -4.39 10.45 -20.12
C VAL A 128 -4.29 9.15 -19.33
N ASN A 129 -5.25 8.25 -19.53
CA ASN A 129 -5.27 6.94 -18.90
C ASN A 129 -4.40 5.95 -19.71
N LEU A 130 -3.29 5.48 -19.14
CA LEU A 130 -2.45 4.44 -19.73
C LEU A 130 -2.84 3.10 -19.13
N MET A 131 -3.31 2.18 -19.95
CA MET A 131 -3.74 0.87 -19.49
C MET A 131 -3.46 -0.22 -20.52
N THR A 132 -3.52 -1.47 -20.10
CA THR A 132 -3.47 -2.60 -21.02
C THR A 132 -4.85 -2.81 -21.65
N VAL A 133 -4.91 -3.43 -22.82
CA VAL A 133 -6.17 -3.76 -23.51
C VAL A 133 -7.10 -4.59 -22.62
N HIS A 134 -6.56 -5.55 -21.86
CA HIS A 134 -7.35 -6.29 -20.88
C HIS A 134 -7.87 -5.41 -19.73
N GLY A 135 -7.11 -4.39 -19.36
CA GLY A 135 -7.49 -3.45 -18.30
C GLY A 135 -8.55 -2.42 -18.73
N SER A 136 -8.71 -2.21 -20.05
CA SER A 136 -9.73 -1.30 -20.62
C SER A 136 -11.08 -1.98 -20.81
N LYS A 137 -11.14 -3.30 -20.70
CA LYS A 137 -12.39 -4.06 -20.93
C LYS A 137 -13.52 -3.59 -20.02
N GLY A 138 -14.59 -3.10 -20.63
CA GLY A 138 -15.77 -2.59 -19.91
C GLY A 138 -15.65 -1.12 -19.48
N LEU A 139 -14.64 -0.39 -19.93
CA LEU A 139 -14.51 1.04 -19.77
C LEU A 139 -14.84 1.73 -21.09
N GLU A 140 -15.36 2.95 -21.02
CA GLU A 140 -15.71 3.79 -22.15
C GLU A 140 -14.94 5.11 -22.07
N PHE A 141 -14.36 5.55 -23.20
CA PHE A 141 -13.58 6.77 -23.32
C PHE A 141 -13.97 7.54 -24.56
N ASP A 142 -13.96 8.87 -24.50
CA ASP A 142 -14.25 9.73 -25.66
C ASP A 142 -13.19 9.59 -26.77
N TYR A 143 -11.93 9.33 -26.39
CA TYR A 143 -10.81 9.15 -27.31
C TYR A 143 -9.95 7.97 -26.84
N VAL A 144 -9.68 7.03 -27.76
CA VAL A 144 -8.84 5.86 -27.50
C VAL A 144 -7.69 5.82 -28.51
N PHE A 145 -6.47 5.68 -28.01
CA PHE A 145 -5.27 5.50 -28.81
C PHE A 145 -4.67 4.12 -28.53
N VAL A 146 -4.83 3.20 -29.47
CA VAL A 146 -4.25 1.85 -29.34
C VAL A 146 -2.82 1.87 -29.90
N LEU A 147 -1.83 1.63 -29.05
CA LEU A 147 -0.42 1.66 -29.41
C LEU A 147 0.11 0.25 -29.71
N GLY A 148 0.95 0.17 -30.75
CA GLY A 148 1.65 -1.07 -31.07
C GLY A 148 0.77 -2.10 -31.78
N CYS A 149 -0.16 -1.65 -32.64
CA CYS A 149 -1.01 -2.47 -33.50
C CYS A 149 -0.17 -3.12 -34.62
N THR A 150 0.82 -3.92 -34.27
CA THR A 150 1.63 -4.70 -35.22
C THR A 150 1.32 -6.16 -35.06
N GLU A 151 1.26 -6.90 -36.17
CA GLU A 151 1.03 -8.32 -36.25
C GLU A 151 1.91 -9.10 -35.24
N ASN A 152 3.18 -8.77 -35.20
CA ASN A 152 4.14 -9.36 -34.26
C ASN A 152 3.83 -9.20 -32.77
N LYS A 153 3.03 -8.23 -32.37
CA LYS A 153 2.64 -8.01 -30.96
C LYS A 153 1.31 -8.66 -30.61
N TRP A 154 0.42 -8.75 -31.57
CA TRP A 154 -0.94 -9.26 -31.38
C TRP A 154 -1.07 -10.75 -31.69
N GLU A 155 -0.24 -11.26 -32.61
CA GLU A 155 -0.29 -12.65 -33.08
C GLU A 155 0.87 -13.52 -32.59
N LYS A 156 1.80 -12.95 -31.75
CA LYS A 156 2.88 -13.77 -31.20
C LYS A 156 2.35 -14.83 -30.25
N ASP A 157 2.71 -16.06 -30.54
CA ASP A 157 2.62 -17.19 -29.62
C ASP A 157 3.19 -16.80 -28.26
N LYS A 158 2.38 -16.99 -27.22
CA LYS A 158 2.83 -16.83 -25.83
C LYS A 158 4.11 -17.62 -25.67
N THR A 159 5.19 -16.93 -25.28
CA THR A 159 6.49 -17.52 -24.97
C THR A 159 6.28 -18.84 -24.25
N ALA A 160 6.78 -19.93 -24.80
CA ALA A 160 6.66 -21.25 -24.22
C ALA A 160 7.08 -21.18 -22.74
N LEU A 161 6.23 -21.62 -21.84
CA LEU A 161 6.56 -21.73 -20.43
C LEU A 161 7.86 -22.55 -20.30
N PRO A 162 8.78 -22.17 -19.39
CA PRO A 162 10.07 -22.84 -19.24
C PRO A 162 9.97 -24.31 -18.79
N PHE A 163 8.76 -24.77 -18.49
CA PHE A 163 8.48 -26.18 -18.20
C PHE A 163 7.15 -26.59 -18.85
N LYS A 164 7.16 -27.76 -19.51
CA LYS A 164 5.97 -28.40 -20.07
C LYS A 164 5.28 -29.16 -18.94
N LEU A 165 4.13 -28.64 -18.48
CA LEU A 165 3.20 -29.46 -17.71
C LEU A 165 2.63 -30.51 -18.64
N ASN A 166 3.00 -31.79 -18.46
CA ASN A 166 2.42 -32.93 -19.14
C ASN A 166 0.99 -33.20 -18.64
N MET A 167 0.18 -32.17 -18.44
CA MET A 167 -1.25 -32.35 -18.31
C MET A 167 -1.84 -32.46 -19.72
N LEU A 168 -2.51 -33.56 -19.95
CA LEU A 168 -3.29 -33.90 -21.14
C LEU A 168 -4.50 -32.94 -21.30
N LEU A 169 -4.24 -31.65 -21.37
CA LEU A 169 -5.24 -30.71 -21.91
C LEU A 169 -4.98 -30.66 -23.40
N PRO A 170 -5.98 -30.97 -24.24
CA PRO A 170 -5.85 -30.80 -25.70
C PRO A 170 -5.47 -29.34 -25.91
N GLY A 171 -4.30 -29.10 -26.53
CA GLY A 171 -3.83 -27.75 -26.85
C GLY A 171 -4.91 -27.04 -27.64
N GLU A 172 -5.29 -25.86 -27.19
CA GLU A 172 -6.19 -25.01 -27.97
C GLU A 172 -5.56 -24.80 -29.37
N PRO A 173 -6.30 -25.04 -30.44
CA PRO A 173 -5.76 -24.89 -31.79
C PRO A 173 -5.30 -23.43 -31.99
N ALA A 174 -4.18 -23.20 -32.67
CA ALA A 174 -3.59 -21.86 -32.90
C ALA A 174 -4.63 -20.84 -33.42
N LYS A 175 -5.63 -21.29 -34.17
CA LYS A 175 -6.76 -20.47 -34.63
C LYS A 175 -7.61 -19.89 -33.49
N ALA A 176 -7.74 -20.58 -32.36
CA ALA A 176 -8.51 -20.03 -31.20
C ALA A 176 -7.80 -18.86 -30.55
N LEU A 177 -6.47 -18.86 -30.51
CA LEU A 177 -5.66 -17.76 -29.98
C LEU A 177 -5.73 -16.51 -30.87
N GLU A 178 -5.73 -16.70 -32.20
CA GLU A 178 -5.92 -15.58 -33.14
C GLU A 178 -7.31 -14.95 -32.99
N GLU A 179 -8.35 -15.77 -32.86
CA GLU A 179 -9.71 -15.27 -32.65
C GLU A 179 -9.84 -14.54 -31.32
N GLU A 180 -9.22 -15.01 -30.25
CA GLU A 180 -9.23 -14.35 -28.96
C GLU A 180 -8.52 -12.98 -29.04
N SER A 181 -7.37 -12.92 -29.72
CA SER A 181 -6.63 -11.66 -29.93
C SER A 181 -7.43 -10.69 -30.79
N ARG A 182 -8.11 -11.15 -31.81
CA ARG A 182 -9.03 -10.33 -32.64
C ARG A 182 -10.21 -9.80 -31.84
N ARG A 183 -10.85 -10.67 -31.04
CA ARG A 183 -11.96 -10.25 -30.16
C ARG A 183 -11.50 -9.21 -29.13
N LEU A 184 -10.31 -9.39 -28.56
CA LEU A 184 -9.73 -8.44 -27.62
C LEU A 184 -9.47 -7.08 -28.28
N PHE A 185 -8.94 -7.08 -29.51
CA PHE A 185 -8.75 -5.84 -30.28
C PHE A 185 -10.07 -5.16 -30.65
N TYR A 186 -11.12 -5.93 -30.91
CA TYR A 186 -12.42 -5.37 -31.26
C TYR A 186 -13.18 -4.76 -30.08
N VAL A 187 -12.85 -5.18 -28.84
CA VAL A 187 -13.49 -4.70 -27.61
C VAL A 187 -12.68 -3.58 -26.94
N SER A 188 -11.46 -3.32 -27.41
CA SER A 188 -10.60 -2.23 -26.92
C SER A 188 -10.93 -0.90 -27.57
#